data_660c2961e26116e27f716483f972ebb4
#
_entry.id   660c2961e26116e27f716483f972ebb4
#
_cell.length_a   1.000
_cell.length_b   1.000
_cell.length_c   1.000
_cell.angle_alpha   90.00
_cell.angle_beta   90.00
_cell.angle_gamma   90.00
#
_symmetry.space_group_name_H-M   'P 1'
#
loop_
_entity.id
_entity.type
_entity.pdbx_description
1 polymer ?
#
loop_
_entity_poly.entity_id
_entity_poly.type
_entity_poly.pdbx_seq_one_letter_code
_entity_poly.pdbx_strand_id
1 'polypeptide(L)'
;MKALAFAALLGATTLGFAAPAMAADDGAATATIAQAAAALAPNRFVWADPQVDAVDPVAMPVTVVVSLPMQRAYVYRGETMVAAASVSTGKDGKDTPVGIFPILQKREMHRSNLYNNAPMPFMQRLTWDGVALHAGNNPGFPDSHGCIRLPAAFAKKLFETTSVGTTVVVTDQMVGDHLDPMLLQTEASQANQAQLASLNP
;
A
#
# COMPACT_ATOMS: atom_id res chain seq x y z
N MET A 1 -76.23 10.79 -44.83
CA MET A 1 -75.69 9.55 -44.22
C MET A 1 -74.25 9.82 -43.84
N LYS A 2 -74.00 10.03 -42.57
CA LYS A 2 -72.71 10.44 -42.04
C LYS A 2 -72.11 9.23 -41.32
N ALA A 3 -70.90 8.77 -41.76
CA ALA A 3 -70.16 7.70 -41.09
C ALA A 3 -69.21 8.36 -40.07
N LEU A 4 -69.32 7.92 -38.82
CA LEU A 4 -68.37 8.27 -37.75
C LEU A 4 -67.26 7.21 -37.75
N ALA A 5 -66.01 7.68 -37.87
CA ALA A 5 -64.81 6.86 -37.66
C ALA A 5 -64.36 6.99 -36.21
N PHE A 6 -64.27 5.88 -35.49
CA PHE A 6 -63.66 5.76 -34.15
C PHE A 6 -62.16 5.53 -34.31
N ALA A 7 -61.39 6.46 -33.81
CA ALA A 7 -59.95 6.25 -33.68
C ALA A 7 -59.61 5.67 -32.29
N ALA A 8 -59.09 4.46 -32.24
CA ALA A 8 -58.59 3.83 -31.03
C ALA A 8 -57.12 4.28 -30.77
N LEU A 9 -56.89 4.94 -29.62
CA LEU A 9 -55.60 5.36 -29.16
C LEU A 9 -54.97 4.22 -28.36
N LEU A 10 -53.98 3.50 -28.91
CA LEU A 10 -53.18 2.55 -28.17
C LEU A 10 -52.09 3.34 -27.40
N GLY A 11 -52.26 3.40 -26.08
CA GLY A 11 -51.20 3.88 -25.17
C GLY A 11 -50.15 2.80 -24.93
N ALA A 12 -48.95 3.03 -25.45
CA ALA A 12 -47.80 2.17 -25.12
C ALA A 12 -47.17 2.65 -23.79
N THR A 13 -47.39 1.89 -22.72
CA THR A 13 -46.69 2.08 -21.45
C THR A 13 -45.31 1.43 -21.55
N THR A 14 -44.27 2.25 -21.70
CA THR A 14 -42.88 1.79 -21.59
C THR A 14 -42.53 1.60 -20.10
N LEU A 15 -42.48 0.34 -19.64
CA LEU A 15 -41.82 0.01 -18.38
C LEU A 15 -40.32 0.31 -18.53
N GLY A 16 -39.90 1.39 -17.91
CA GLY A 16 -38.48 1.66 -17.73
C GLY A 16 -37.86 0.66 -16.75
N PHE A 17 -37.11 -0.29 -17.26
CA PHE A 17 -36.20 -1.08 -16.41
C PHE A 17 -35.06 -0.16 -15.98
N ALA A 18 -35.08 0.25 -14.70
CA ALA A 18 -33.90 0.82 -14.07
C ALA A 18 -32.87 -0.29 -13.96
N ALA A 19 -31.79 -0.18 -14.75
CA ALA A 19 -30.62 -1.03 -14.57
C ALA A 19 -30.06 -0.79 -13.18
N PRO A 20 -29.69 -1.84 -12.41
CA PRO A 20 -28.98 -1.65 -11.16
C PRO A 20 -27.67 -0.93 -11.44
N ALA A 21 -27.39 0.13 -10.68
CA ALA A 21 -26.08 0.76 -10.68
C ALA A 21 -25.08 -0.32 -10.30
N MET A 22 -24.22 -0.71 -11.26
CA MET A 22 -23.09 -1.59 -10.98
C MET A 22 -22.23 -0.86 -9.96
N ALA A 23 -22.00 -1.50 -8.80
CA ALA A 23 -20.99 -1.08 -7.85
C ALA A 23 -19.66 -0.98 -8.62
N ALA A 24 -18.92 0.10 -8.43
CA ALA A 24 -17.59 0.25 -9.01
C ALA A 24 -16.78 -0.99 -8.61
N ASP A 25 -16.19 -1.65 -9.60
CA ASP A 25 -15.38 -2.85 -9.40
C ASP A 25 -14.04 -2.44 -8.76
N ASP A 26 -13.97 -2.53 -7.43
CA ASP A 26 -12.74 -2.28 -6.68
C ASP A 26 -11.60 -3.20 -7.13
N GLY A 27 -11.93 -4.37 -7.68
CA GLY A 27 -10.97 -5.31 -8.27
C GLY A 27 -10.27 -4.76 -9.51
N ALA A 28 -10.96 -3.99 -10.36
CA ALA A 28 -10.37 -3.40 -11.55
C ALA A 28 -9.34 -2.30 -11.20
N ALA A 29 -9.61 -1.49 -10.16
CA ALA A 29 -8.66 -0.48 -9.68
C ALA A 29 -7.39 -1.14 -9.10
N THR A 30 -7.54 -2.18 -8.30
CA THR A 30 -6.42 -2.94 -7.72
C THR A 30 -5.56 -3.59 -8.81
N ALA A 31 -6.17 -4.25 -9.80
CA ALA A 31 -5.44 -4.86 -10.93
C ALA A 31 -4.64 -3.82 -11.71
N THR A 32 -5.19 -2.63 -11.93
CA THR A 32 -4.50 -1.54 -12.64
C THR A 32 -3.27 -1.03 -11.88
N ILE A 33 -3.35 -0.90 -10.54
CA ILE A 33 -2.20 -0.46 -9.73
C ILE A 33 -1.15 -1.56 -9.65
N ALA A 34 -1.55 -2.83 -9.49
CA ALA A 34 -0.64 -3.97 -9.45
C ALA A 34 0.16 -4.09 -10.76
N GLN A 35 -0.51 -3.96 -11.93
CA GLN A 35 0.17 -3.93 -13.23
C GLN A 35 1.15 -2.77 -13.35
N ALA A 36 0.74 -1.56 -12.95
CA ALA A 36 1.61 -0.39 -12.95
C ALA A 36 2.79 -0.56 -11.98
N ALA A 37 2.59 -1.18 -10.82
CA ALA A 37 3.61 -1.46 -9.83
C ALA A 37 4.69 -2.40 -10.36
N ALA A 38 4.31 -3.45 -11.11
CA ALA A 38 5.25 -4.39 -11.72
C ALA A 38 6.22 -3.70 -12.69
N ALA A 39 5.74 -2.69 -13.42
CA ALA A 39 6.51 -1.94 -14.42
C ALA A 39 7.27 -0.72 -13.86
N LEU A 40 7.23 -0.46 -12.54
CA LEU A 40 7.87 0.72 -11.95
C LEU A 40 9.39 0.72 -12.14
N ALA A 41 9.91 1.74 -12.78
CA ALA A 41 11.34 2.02 -12.80
C ALA A 41 11.85 2.44 -11.41
N PRO A 42 13.16 2.40 -11.15
CA PRO A 42 13.76 2.93 -9.93
C PRO A 42 13.28 4.35 -9.61
N ASN A 43 13.05 4.63 -8.35
CA ASN A 43 12.60 5.93 -7.84
C ASN A 43 11.26 6.42 -8.44
N ARG A 44 10.38 5.50 -8.89
CA ARG A 44 9.04 5.77 -9.38
C ARG A 44 7.97 5.19 -8.47
N PHE A 45 6.77 5.73 -8.57
CA PHE A 45 5.61 5.27 -7.83
C PHE A 45 4.32 5.55 -8.61
N VAL A 46 3.26 4.85 -8.23
CA VAL A 46 1.87 5.11 -8.60
C VAL A 46 1.06 5.35 -7.33
N TRP A 47 0.08 6.25 -7.42
CA TRP A 47 -0.85 6.56 -6.35
C TRP A 47 -2.19 6.87 -6.99
N ALA A 48 -3.15 5.97 -6.84
CA ALA A 48 -4.39 6.02 -7.62
C ALA A 48 -5.54 6.73 -6.92
N ASP A 49 -5.39 7.09 -5.63
CA ASP A 49 -6.54 7.57 -4.89
C ASP A 49 -6.43 9.03 -4.45
N PRO A 50 -7.20 9.94 -5.09
CA PRO A 50 -7.42 11.28 -4.58
C PRO A 50 -8.52 11.37 -3.51
N GLN A 51 -9.31 10.29 -3.26
CA GLN A 51 -10.46 10.30 -2.35
C GLN A 51 -10.22 9.52 -1.05
N VAL A 52 -9.08 8.87 -0.91
CA VAL A 52 -8.69 8.11 0.28
C VAL A 52 -8.57 8.98 1.53
N ASP A 53 -8.34 10.29 1.34
CA ASP A 53 -8.30 11.26 2.45
C ASP A 53 -9.69 11.55 3.05
N ALA A 54 -10.77 11.11 2.41
CA ALA A 54 -12.16 11.35 2.83
C ALA A 54 -12.81 10.15 3.56
N VAL A 55 -12.14 8.98 3.58
CA VAL A 55 -12.68 7.78 4.27
C VAL A 55 -12.18 7.77 5.70
N ASP A 56 -13.08 7.49 6.64
CA ASP A 56 -12.75 7.32 8.05
C ASP A 56 -11.58 6.32 8.21
N PRO A 57 -10.44 6.74 8.75
CA PRO A 57 -9.27 5.87 8.91
C PRO A 57 -9.53 4.66 9.82
N VAL A 58 -10.59 4.69 10.64
CA VAL A 58 -11.02 3.57 11.48
C VAL A 58 -11.80 2.54 10.66
N ALA A 59 -12.53 2.98 9.63
CA ALA A 59 -13.34 2.09 8.79
C ALA A 59 -12.51 1.24 7.83
N MET A 60 -11.36 1.78 7.33
CA MET A 60 -10.45 1.04 6.45
C MET A 60 -8.98 1.31 6.82
N PRO A 61 -8.39 0.46 7.66
CA PRO A 61 -7.02 0.64 8.12
C PRO A 61 -6.02 0.61 6.97
N VAL A 62 -5.02 1.47 7.07
CA VAL A 62 -3.88 1.46 6.14
C VAL A 62 -2.91 0.36 6.54
N THR A 63 -2.48 -0.45 5.58
CA THR A 63 -1.38 -1.40 5.70
C THR A 63 -0.34 -1.13 4.63
N VAL A 64 0.93 -1.15 5.01
CA VAL A 64 2.05 -1.06 4.06
C VAL A 64 2.70 -2.42 3.96
N VAL A 65 2.88 -2.94 2.74
CA VAL A 65 3.58 -4.19 2.47
C VAL A 65 4.85 -3.89 1.70
N VAL A 66 5.99 -4.36 2.18
CA VAL A 66 7.31 -4.21 1.52
C VAL A 66 7.82 -5.58 1.12
N SER A 67 7.89 -5.84 -0.18
CA SER A 67 8.51 -7.04 -0.74
C SER A 67 10.00 -6.79 -0.98
N LEU A 68 10.84 -7.51 -0.25
CA LEU A 68 12.30 -7.42 -0.41
C LEU A 68 12.77 -7.91 -1.78
N PRO A 69 12.32 -9.09 -2.29
CA PRO A 69 12.78 -9.57 -3.59
C PRO A 69 12.34 -8.68 -4.76
N MET A 70 11.17 -8.05 -4.66
CA MET A 70 10.67 -7.16 -5.72
C MET A 70 11.17 -5.73 -5.60
N GLN A 71 11.76 -5.35 -4.48
CA GLN A 71 12.12 -3.96 -4.17
C GLN A 71 10.93 -3.02 -4.41
N ARG A 72 9.77 -3.38 -3.78
CA ARG A 72 8.50 -2.66 -3.90
C ARG A 72 7.86 -2.46 -2.54
N ALA A 73 7.25 -1.31 -2.35
CA ALA A 73 6.30 -1.06 -1.28
C ALA A 73 4.91 -0.88 -1.88
N TYR A 74 3.91 -1.48 -1.26
CA TYR A 74 2.50 -1.41 -1.62
C TYR A 74 1.73 -0.82 -0.45
N VAL A 75 0.74 0.01 -0.73
CA VAL A 75 -0.14 0.61 0.27
C VAL A 75 -1.55 0.10 0.04
N TYR A 76 -2.15 -0.43 1.08
CA TYR A 76 -3.52 -0.92 1.07
C TYR A 76 -4.40 -0.09 2.01
N ARG A 77 -5.68 0.03 1.64
CA ARG A 77 -6.78 0.40 2.54
C ARG A 77 -7.74 -0.77 2.61
N GLY A 78 -7.83 -1.40 3.79
CA GLY A 78 -8.45 -2.71 3.86
C GLY A 78 -7.76 -3.67 2.89
N GLU A 79 -8.51 -4.26 1.96
CA GLU A 79 -8.02 -5.18 0.92
C GLU A 79 -7.64 -4.47 -0.39
N THR A 80 -7.97 -3.19 -0.56
CA THR A 80 -7.75 -2.46 -1.80
C THR A 80 -6.34 -1.87 -1.85
N MET A 81 -5.57 -2.22 -2.88
CA MET A 81 -4.28 -1.59 -3.17
C MET A 81 -4.49 -0.19 -3.74
N VAL A 82 -4.02 0.84 -3.04
CA VAL A 82 -4.20 2.26 -3.40
C VAL A 82 -2.93 2.91 -3.92
N ALA A 83 -1.77 2.34 -3.64
CA ALA A 83 -0.50 2.88 -4.14
C ALA A 83 0.60 1.82 -4.17
N ALA A 84 1.62 2.06 -5.00
CA ALA A 84 2.85 1.29 -5.00
C ALA A 84 4.06 2.15 -5.37
N ALA A 85 5.23 1.80 -4.84
CA ALA A 85 6.49 2.49 -5.13
C ALA A 85 7.65 1.49 -5.29
N SER A 86 8.62 1.81 -6.14
CA SER A 86 9.92 1.18 -6.04
C SER A 86 10.61 1.60 -4.75
N VAL A 87 11.37 0.71 -4.13
CA VAL A 87 12.12 0.98 -2.91
C VAL A 87 13.59 0.55 -3.04
N SER A 88 14.42 0.95 -2.08
CA SER A 88 15.76 0.41 -1.88
C SER A 88 15.89 0.02 -0.42
N THR A 89 16.02 -1.28 -0.17
CA THR A 89 16.12 -1.88 1.17
C THR A 89 17.57 -2.09 1.59
N GLY A 90 17.81 -2.75 2.71
CA GLY A 90 19.14 -3.08 3.20
C GLY A 90 19.93 -3.94 2.21
N LYS A 91 21.20 -3.59 1.99
CA LYS A 91 22.14 -4.40 1.22
C LYS A 91 22.68 -5.56 2.05
N ASP A 92 23.38 -6.50 1.41
CA ASP A 92 24.00 -7.65 2.05
C ASP A 92 24.79 -7.27 3.31
N GLY A 93 24.54 -7.98 4.41
CA GLY A 93 25.12 -7.70 5.72
C GLY A 93 24.56 -6.47 6.44
N LYS A 94 23.54 -5.84 5.87
CA LYS A 94 22.75 -4.74 6.44
C LYS A 94 21.28 -4.90 6.10
N ASP A 95 20.78 -6.10 6.26
CA ASP A 95 19.47 -6.51 5.80
C ASP A 95 18.33 -5.74 6.48
N THR A 96 17.27 -5.50 5.74
CA THR A 96 16.01 -5.05 6.30
C THR A 96 15.32 -6.29 6.91
N PRO A 97 14.96 -6.27 8.20
CA PRO A 97 14.37 -7.44 8.84
C PRO A 97 12.97 -7.74 8.29
N VAL A 98 12.71 -9.02 8.05
CA VAL A 98 11.37 -9.54 7.74
C VAL A 98 10.52 -9.55 9.00
N GLY A 99 9.24 -9.22 8.89
CA GLY A 99 8.30 -9.25 10.01
C GLY A 99 7.18 -8.22 9.89
N ILE A 100 6.41 -8.11 10.98
CA ILE A 100 5.35 -7.11 11.12
C ILE A 100 5.81 -6.06 12.13
N PHE A 101 5.77 -4.82 11.69
CA PHE A 101 6.23 -3.68 12.46
C PHE A 101 5.13 -2.62 12.55
N PRO A 102 4.75 -2.16 13.73
CA PRO A 102 4.00 -0.92 13.86
C PRO A 102 4.93 0.26 13.58
N ILE A 103 4.40 1.33 13.01
CA ILE A 103 5.13 2.60 12.98
C ILE A 103 5.26 3.10 14.42
N LEU A 104 6.47 3.14 14.96
CA LEU A 104 6.76 3.51 16.36
C LEU A 104 6.88 5.02 16.56
N GLN A 105 7.34 5.73 15.55
CA GLN A 105 7.59 7.18 15.58
C GLN A 105 7.54 7.75 14.18
N LYS A 106 7.08 9.00 14.04
CA LYS A 106 7.11 9.76 12.79
C LYS A 106 7.80 11.09 13.01
N ARG A 107 8.69 11.48 12.08
CA ARG A 107 9.34 12.79 12.05
C ARG A 107 9.47 13.27 10.61
N GLU A 108 8.94 14.46 10.32
CA GLU A 108 9.06 15.07 8.99
C GLU A 108 10.53 15.31 8.61
N MET A 109 11.30 15.81 9.57
CA MET A 109 12.76 16.00 9.45
C MET A 109 13.47 15.15 10.52
N HIS A 110 14.28 14.21 10.07
CA HIS A 110 15.13 13.39 10.92
C HIS A 110 16.54 13.27 10.32
N ARG A 111 17.53 13.02 11.17
CA ARG A 111 18.89 12.69 10.76
C ARG A 111 19.35 11.43 11.50
N SER A 112 20.07 10.58 10.78
CA SER A 112 20.54 9.32 11.34
C SER A 112 21.56 9.57 12.47
N ASN A 113 21.36 8.92 13.61
CA ASN A 113 22.33 8.91 14.70
C ASN A 113 23.48 7.90 14.44
N LEU A 114 23.29 6.97 13.49
CA LEU A 114 24.17 5.84 13.24
C LEU A 114 25.06 6.04 12.01
N TYR A 115 24.62 6.86 11.04
CA TYR A 115 25.27 6.98 9.73
C TYR A 115 25.47 8.45 9.35
N ASN A 116 26.59 9.03 9.75
CA ASN A 116 27.10 10.35 9.33
C ASN A 116 26.03 11.46 9.28
N ASN A 117 25.10 11.45 10.23
CA ASN A 117 24.04 12.45 10.27
C ASN A 117 23.24 12.55 8.95
N ALA A 118 23.13 11.43 8.21
CA ALA A 118 22.43 11.37 6.92
C ALA A 118 20.98 11.82 7.05
N PRO A 119 20.46 12.64 6.11
CA PRO A 119 19.08 13.11 6.16
C PRO A 119 18.11 11.93 5.89
N MET A 120 17.05 11.88 6.67
CA MET A 120 15.96 10.92 6.59
C MET A 120 14.61 11.66 6.59
N PRO A 121 14.25 12.40 5.51
CA PRO A 121 13.00 13.14 5.45
C PRO A 121 11.79 12.19 5.48
N PHE A 122 10.69 12.62 6.12
CA PHE A 122 9.46 11.85 6.29
C PHE A 122 9.69 10.49 6.95
N MET A 123 10.57 10.46 7.96
CA MET A 123 10.96 9.25 8.68
C MET A 123 9.77 8.64 9.44
N GLN A 124 9.56 7.34 9.25
CA GLN A 124 8.61 6.50 9.95
C GLN A 124 9.37 5.30 10.50
N ARG A 125 9.61 5.30 11.80
CA ARG A 125 10.45 4.31 12.51
C ARG A 125 9.70 2.99 12.67
N LEU A 126 10.36 1.89 12.33
CA LEU A 126 9.83 0.54 12.47
C LEU A 126 10.43 -0.21 13.66
N THR A 127 11.74 0.00 13.93
CA THR A 127 12.44 -0.64 15.06
C THR A 127 13.24 0.37 15.86
N TRP A 128 13.48 0.05 17.14
CA TRP A 128 14.33 0.91 17.98
C TRP A 128 15.81 0.81 17.60
N ASP A 129 16.22 -0.24 16.87
CA ASP A 129 17.58 -0.40 16.32
C ASP A 129 17.85 0.53 15.12
N GLY A 130 16.84 1.25 14.64
CA GLY A 130 17.02 2.31 13.66
C GLY A 130 16.49 2.03 12.26
N VAL A 131 15.80 0.92 12.03
CA VAL A 131 15.12 0.65 10.76
C VAL A 131 13.91 1.56 10.62
N ALA A 132 13.78 2.21 9.47
CA ALA A 132 12.69 3.15 9.17
C ALA A 132 12.38 3.22 7.67
N LEU A 133 11.15 3.61 7.34
CA LEU A 133 10.76 4.14 6.03
C LEU A 133 11.16 5.62 5.98
N HIS A 134 11.78 6.09 4.89
CA HIS A 134 12.07 7.51 4.69
C HIS A 134 12.36 7.85 3.23
N ALA A 135 12.30 9.12 2.86
CA ALA A 135 12.75 9.57 1.54
C ALA A 135 14.27 9.39 1.42
N GLY A 136 14.71 8.84 0.28
CA GLY A 136 16.13 8.64 0.03
C GLY A 136 16.46 8.22 -1.38
N ASN A 137 17.75 8.11 -1.68
CA ASN A 137 18.21 7.61 -2.97
C ASN A 137 17.74 6.15 -3.17
N ASN A 138 17.08 5.90 -4.28
CA ASN A 138 16.53 4.61 -4.64
C ASN A 138 17.05 4.19 -6.03
N PRO A 139 18.14 3.42 -6.10
CA PRO A 139 18.71 2.94 -7.36
C PRO A 139 17.93 1.76 -7.97
N GLY A 140 16.92 1.21 -7.26
CA GLY A 140 16.12 0.08 -7.70
C GLY A 140 16.62 -1.29 -7.25
N PHE A 141 17.63 -1.31 -6.40
CA PHE A 141 18.20 -2.51 -5.77
C PHE A 141 18.56 -2.22 -4.31
N PRO A 142 18.81 -3.26 -3.47
CA PRO A 142 19.23 -3.08 -2.09
C PRO A 142 20.55 -2.31 -1.99
N ASP A 143 20.52 -1.12 -1.35
CA ASP A 143 21.71 -0.23 -1.22
C ASP A 143 21.71 0.53 0.12
N SER A 144 20.74 0.28 1.00
CA SER A 144 20.67 0.94 2.31
C SER A 144 21.48 0.19 3.38
N HIS A 145 21.44 0.72 4.60
CA HIS A 145 21.97 0.06 5.79
C HIS A 145 20.86 -0.49 6.70
N GLY A 146 19.78 -1.00 6.08
CA GLY A 146 18.64 -1.59 6.76
C GLY A 146 17.35 -0.77 6.62
N CYS A 147 17.41 0.53 6.40
CA CYS A 147 16.23 1.35 6.15
C CYS A 147 15.59 1.07 4.78
N ILE A 148 14.32 1.41 4.63
CA ILE A 148 13.56 1.34 3.39
C ILE A 148 13.50 2.73 2.80
N ARG A 149 14.27 2.97 1.73
CA ARG A 149 14.32 4.25 1.03
C ARG A 149 13.23 4.33 -0.02
N LEU A 150 12.49 5.42 0.00
CA LEU A 150 11.32 5.70 -0.83
C LEU A 150 11.56 6.89 -1.75
N PRO A 151 10.89 6.98 -2.91
CA PRO A 151 10.81 8.21 -3.70
C PRO A 151 10.28 9.36 -2.82
N ALA A 152 10.87 10.55 -2.91
CA ALA A 152 10.57 11.64 -1.97
C ALA A 152 9.08 12.04 -1.95
N ALA A 153 8.46 12.14 -3.12
CA ALA A 153 7.04 12.49 -3.20
C ALA A 153 6.13 11.37 -2.64
N PHE A 154 6.50 10.11 -2.83
CA PHE A 154 5.79 8.98 -2.22
C PHE A 154 5.96 8.97 -0.71
N ALA A 155 7.18 9.16 -0.21
CA ALA A 155 7.46 9.20 1.23
C ALA A 155 6.64 10.29 1.95
N LYS A 156 6.48 11.47 1.30
CA LYS A 156 5.63 12.54 1.82
C LYS A 156 4.17 12.11 1.89
N LYS A 157 3.59 11.60 0.80
CA LYS A 157 2.21 11.12 0.76
C LYS A 157 1.97 10.01 1.80
N LEU A 158 2.87 9.02 1.87
CA LEU A 158 2.79 7.94 2.84
C LEU A 158 2.85 8.47 4.28
N PHE A 159 3.72 9.44 4.54
CA PHE A 159 3.81 10.10 5.84
C PHE A 159 2.50 10.79 6.22
N GLU A 160 1.82 11.45 5.30
CA GLU A 160 0.52 12.11 5.53
C GLU A 160 -0.62 11.10 5.73
N THR A 161 -0.57 9.94 5.04
CA THR A 161 -1.63 8.91 5.03
C THR A 161 -1.58 7.98 6.24
N THR A 162 -0.39 7.75 6.83
CA THR A 162 -0.18 6.82 7.94
C THR A 162 -0.21 7.52 9.29
N SER A 163 -0.33 6.74 10.37
CA SER A 163 -0.24 7.19 11.76
C SER A 163 0.75 6.33 12.54
N VAL A 164 1.16 6.76 13.73
CA VAL A 164 1.83 5.87 14.69
C VAL A 164 0.90 4.70 14.99
N GLY A 165 1.43 3.47 14.95
CA GLY A 165 0.65 2.24 15.06
C GLY A 165 0.22 1.65 13.71
N THR A 166 0.32 2.37 12.58
CA THR A 166 0.06 1.79 11.26
C THR A 166 0.95 0.56 11.03
N THR A 167 0.35 -0.53 10.55
CA THR A 167 1.04 -1.79 10.29
C THR A 167 1.89 -1.71 9.02
N VAL A 168 3.14 -2.13 9.14
CA VAL A 168 4.08 -2.34 8.02
C VAL A 168 4.52 -3.79 8.03
N VAL A 169 4.24 -4.52 6.96
CA VAL A 169 4.68 -5.90 6.74
C VAL A 169 5.91 -5.87 5.84
N VAL A 170 7.03 -6.39 6.30
CA VAL A 170 8.23 -6.62 5.47
C VAL A 170 8.31 -8.12 5.20
N THR A 171 8.34 -8.50 3.93
CA THR A 171 8.31 -9.90 3.52
C THR A 171 9.41 -10.23 2.51
N ASP A 172 9.90 -11.45 2.57
CA ASP A 172 10.78 -12.08 1.58
C ASP A 172 10.01 -12.76 0.44
N GLN A 173 8.66 -12.62 0.43
CA GLN A 173 7.81 -13.18 -0.61
C GLN A 173 7.65 -12.23 -1.80
N MET A 174 7.41 -12.82 -2.97
CA MET A 174 6.95 -12.11 -4.16
C MET A 174 5.48 -11.73 -3.97
N VAL A 175 5.17 -10.45 -4.05
CA VAL A 175 3.81 -9.92 -3.93
C VAL A 175 3.14 -10.02 -5.30
N GLY A 176 2.15 -10.90 -5.45
CA GLY A 176 1.35 -11.07 -6.68
C GLY A 176 0.15 -10.13 -6.74
N ASP A 177 -0.61 -10.22 -7.84
CA ASP A 177 -1.79 -9.38 -8.13
C ASP A 177 -2.95 -9.57 -7.14
N HIS A 178 -2.97 -10.68 -6.40
CA HIS A 178 -4.01 -11.05 -5.44
C HIS A 178 -3.43 -11.29 -4.05
N LEU A 179 -2.70 -10.33 -3.54
CA LEU A 179 -2.15 -10.44 -2.22
C LEU A 179 -3.18 -9.96 -1.21
N ASP A 180 -3.64 -10.87 -0.36
CA ASP A 180 -4.41 -10.52 0.83
C ASP A 180 -3.45 -10.03 1.91
N PRO A 181 -3.46 -8.71 2.25
CA PRO A 181 -2.60 -8.16 3.30
C PRO A 181 -2.81 -8.86 4.65
N MET A 182 -3.99 -9.43 4.88
CA MET A 182 -4.37 -10.10 6.10
C MET A 182 -3.72 -11.49 6.19
N LEU A 183 -3.58 -12.21 5.06
CA LEU A 183 -2.85 -13.48 5.00
C LEU A 183 -1.36 -13.25 5.29
N LEU A 184 -0.75 -12.22 4.70
CA LEU A 184 0.65 -11.87 5.01
C LEU A 184 0.86 -11.48 6.46
N GLN A 185 -0.08 -10.78 7.08
CA GLN A 185 -0.01 -10.46 8.51
C GLN A 185 -0.06 -11.73 9.34
N THR A 186 -0.86 -12.72 8.95
CA THR A 186 -0.99 -14.00 9.63
C THR A 186 0.30 -14.81 9.51
N GLU A 187 0.85 -14.94 8.31
CA GLU A 187 2.10 -15.67 8.04
C GLU A 187 3.30 -15.02 8.74
N ALA A 188 3.45 -13.70 8.65
CA ALA A 188 4.52 -12.99 9.32
C ALA A 188 4.38 -13.03 10.87
N SER A 189 3.15 -13.04 11.41
CA SER A 189 2.90 -13.27 12.84
C SER A 189 3.34 -14.65 13.27
N GLN A 190 3.04 -15.69 12.48
CA GLN A 190 3.44 -17.07 12.76
C GLN A 190 4.98 -17.22 12.69
N ALA A 191 5.62 -16.60 11.69
CA ALA A 191 7.08 -16.60 11.57
C ALA A 191 7.75 -15.90 12.77
N ASN A 192 7.25 -14.77 13.23
CA ASN A 192 7.73 -14.08 14.43
C ASN A 192 7.55 -14.93 15.70
N GLN A 193 6.41 -15.61 15.84
CA GLN A 193 6.16 -16.48 16.98
C GLN A 193 7.10 -17.70 16.98
N ALA A 194 7.33 -18.31 15.82
CA ALA A 194 8.26 -19.43 15.66
C ALA A 194 9.70 -19.01 15.99
N GLN A 195 10.12 -17.82 15.58
CA GLN A 195 11.44 -17.28 15.88
C GLN A 195 11.60 -16.99 17.38
N LEU A 196 10.61 -16.41 18.04
CA LEU A 196 10.62 -16.17 19.49
C LEU A 196 10.64 -17.49 20.28
N ALA A 197 9.91 -18.50 19.85
CA ALA A 197 9.91 -19.83 20.45
C ALA A 197 11.28 -20.53 20.34
N SER A 198 12.01 -20.30 19.25
CA SER A 198 13.37 -20.86 19.06
C SER A 198 14.44 -20.20 19.93
N LEU A 199 14.19 -18.99 20.42
CA LEU A 199 15.11 -18.22 21.28
C LEU A 199 14.92 -18.51 22.77
N ASN A 200 13.84 -19.20 23.14
CA ASN A 200 13.50 -19.51 24.54
C ASN A 200 13.20 -21.02 24.68
N PRO A 201 14.25 -21.90 24.65
CA PRO A 201 14.13 -23.37 24.77
C PRO A 201 13.69 -23.82 26.17
#